data_5f44093f0fed22b57890deab84213063
#
_entry.id   5f44093f0fed22b57890deab84213063
#
_cell.length_a   1.000
_cell.length_b   1.000
_cell.length_c   1.000
_cell.angle_alpha   90.00
_cell.angle_beta   90.00
_cell.angle_gamma   90.00
#
_symmetry.space_group_name_H-M   'P 1'
#
loop_
_entity.id
_entity.type
_entity.pdbx_description
1 polymer ?
#
loop_
_entity_poly.entity_id
_entity_poly.type
_entity_poly.pdbx_seq_one_letter_code
_entity_poly.pdbx_strand_id
1 'polypeptide(L)'
;MAKFKIVLSDPETGKAQKIELEGTKAAPLIGRRIGDIMDGTILGLPGYKIQITGGTDKDGFPMRPDIHGGVRTKVIVSSGPGFKPKRKGERRRKMLRGNIITEEIVQINMKILEKPKVKEKKEKKEEEAKPPEEKESKSEGEEAK
;
A
#
# COMPACT_ATOMS: atom_id res chain seq x y z
N MET A 1 -21.44 -3.73 2.56
CA MET A 1 -20.51 -2.96 1.71
C MET A 1 -19.08 -3.23 2.13
N ALA A 2 -18.22 -3.61 1.20
CA ALA A 2 -16.83 -3.90 1.51
C ALA A 2 -16.10 -2.63 1.94
N LYS A 3 -15.34 -2.73 3.02
CA LYS A 3 -14.49 -1.68 3.56
C LYS A 3 -13.09 -2.23 3.72
N PHE A 4 -12.13 -1.70 2.98
CA PHE A 4 -10.75 -2.15 3.00
C PHE A 4 -9.83 -1.06 3.57
N LYS A 5 -8.94 -1.47 4.44
CA LYS A 5 -7.79 -0.67 4.90
C LYS A 5 -6.57 -1.06 4.08
N ILE A 6 -6.13 -0.17 3.23
CA ILE A 6 -4.98 -0.41 2.36
C ILE A 6 -3.73 0.19 3.00
N VAL A 7 -2.69 -0.63 3.10
CA VAL A 7 -1.36 -0.19 3.48
C VAL A 7 -0.50 -0.18 2.21
N LEU A 8 -0.26 1.02 1.69
CA LEU A 8 0.56 1.23 0.51
C LEU A 8 1.99 1.53 0.93
N SER A 9 2.92 0.68 0.56
CA SER A 9 4.35 0.85 0.85
C SER A 9 5.09 1.35 -0.39
N ASP A 10 5.98 2.30 -0.15
CA ASP A 10 6.90 2.83 -1.14
C ASP A 10 8.30 2.28 -0.86
N PRO A 11 8.84 1.39 -1.70
CA PRO A 11 10.16 0.79 -1.49
C PRO A 11 11.31 1.78 -1.67
N GLU A 12 11.13 2.87 -2.42
CA GLU A 12 12.18 3.88 -2.64
C GLU A 12 12.35 4.79 -1.42
N THR A 13 11.24 5.27 -0.86
CA THR A 13 11.29 6.19 0.29
C THR A 13 11.27 5.46 1.64
N GLY A 14 10.95 4.15 1.65
CA GLY A 14 10.79 3.35 2.86
C GLY A 14 9.58 3.75 3.71
N LYS A 15 8.66 4.56 3.19
CA LYS A 15 7.46 5.03 3.89
C LYS A 15 6.25 4.18 3.52
N ALA A 16 5.30 4.08 4.44
CA ALA A 16 4.02 3.44 4.19
C ALA A 16 2.88 4.40 4.52
N GLN A 17 1.84 4.40 3.69
CA GLN A 17 0.64 5.21 3.85
C GLN A 17 -0.57 4.30 4.05
N LYS A 18 -1.48 4.71 4.91
CA LYS A 18 -2.75 4.01 5.13
C LYS A 18 -3.87 4.76 4.42
N ILE A 19 -4.63 4.03 3.59
CA ILE A 19 -5.74 4.56 2.80
C ILE A 19 -6.95 3.68 3.12
N GLU A 20 -8.10 4.28 3.39
CA GLU A 20 -9.35 3.55 3.59
C GLU A 20 -10.20 3.69 2.32
N LEU A 21 -10.67 2.55 1.80
CA LEU A 21 -11.58 2.50 0.66
C LEU A 21 -12.89 1.85 1.04
N GLU A 22 -13.99 2.49 0.67
CA GLU A 22 -15.34 2.01 0.95
C GLU A 22 -16.22 2.02 -0.32
N GLY A 23 -17.19 1.12 -0.34
CA GLY A 23 -18.24 1.09 -1.34
C GLY A 23 -17.74 0.81 -2.77
N THR A 24 -18.12 1.67 -3.72
CA THR A 24 -17.82 1.50 -5.15
C THR A 24 -16.33 1.49 -5.48
N LYS A 25 -15.52 2.24 -4.71
CA LYS A 25 -14.06 2.26 -4.90
C LYS A 25 -13.39 0.96 -4.48
N ALA A 26 -14.01 0.20 -3.61
CA ALA A 26 -13.51 -1.10 -3.14
C ALA A 26 -13.82 -2.25 -4.11
N ALA A 27 -14.86 -2.11 -4.95
CA ALA A 27 -15.33 -3.14 -5.86
C ALA A 27 -14.25 -3.70 -6.82
N PRO A 28 -13.37 -2.88 -7.44
CA PRO A 28 -12.34 -3.39 -8.34
C PRO A 28 -11.27 -4.27 -7.68
N LEU A 29 -11.20 -4.25 -6.34
CA LEU A 29 -10.24 -5.08 -5.57
C LEU A 29 -10.78 -6.48 -5.31
N ILE A 30 -12.08 -6.65 -5.28
CA ILE A 30 -12.73 -7.94 -5.03
C ILE A 30 -12.42 -8.89 -6.20
N GLY A 31 -12.00 -10.12 -5.90
CA GLY A 31 -11.63 -11.13 -6.87
C GLY A 31 -10.19 -11.04 -7.38
N ARG A 32 -9.44 -9.99 -7.06
CA ARG A 32 -8.00 -9.89 -7.34
C ARG A 32 -7.21 -10.84 -6.47
N ARG A 33 -6.01 -11.18 -6.94
CA ARG A 33 -5.10 -12.12 -6.28
C ARG A 33 -3.85 -11.42 -5.75
N ILE A 34 -3.21 -12.07 -4.79
CA ILE A 34 -1.86 -11.67 -4.37
C ILE A 34 -0.92 -11.81 -5.56
N GLY A 35 -0.15 -10.75 -5.83
CA GLY A 35 0.76 -10.67 -6.97
C GLY A 35 0.21 -9.89 -8.16
N ASP A 36 -1.10 -9.64 -8.23
CA ASP A 36 -1.70 -8.86 -9.31
C ASP A 36 -1.21 -7.41 -9.27
N ILE A 37 -0.99 -6.87 -10.47
CA ILE A 37 -0.60 -5.48 -10.68
C ILE A 37 -1.84 -4.71 -11.14
N MET A 38 -2.01 -3.52 -10.61
CA MET A 38 -3.13 -2.63 -10.93
C MET A 38 -2.69 -1.17 -10.97
N ASP A 39 -3.52 -0.35 -11.63
CA ASP A 39 -3.30 1.09 -11.67
C ASP A 39 -3.67 1.75 -10.35
N GLY A 40 -2.86 2.71 -9.91
CA GLY A 40 -3.06 3.45 -8.67
C GLY A 40 -4.25 4.40 -8.68
N THR A 41 -4.96 4.54 -9.80
CA THR A 41 -6.14 5.42 -9.95
C THR A 41 -7.22 5.12 -8.90
N ILE A 42 -7.37 3.85 -8.51
CA ILE A 42 -8.32 3.40 -7.48
C ILE A 42 -7.99 4.02 -6.11
N LEU A 43 -6.71 4.24 -5.85
CA LEU A 43 -6.21 4.86 -4.61
C LEU A 43 -6.08 6.39 -4.70
N GLY A 44 -6.48 7.00 -5.81
CA GLY A 44 -6.28 8.43 -6.07
C GLY A 44 -4.86 8.80 -6.50
N LEU A 45 -4.06 7.81 -6.95
CA LEU A 45 -2.68 7.99 -7.40
C LEU A 45 -2.58 7.65 -8.90
N PRO A 46 -3.01 8.55 -9.81
CA PRO A 46 -2.97 8.28 -11.24
C PRO A 46 -1.53 8.12 -11.74
N GLY A 47 -1.31 7.13 -12.61
CA GLY A 47 -0.01 6.86 -13.21
C GLY A 47 0.94 6.01 -12.35
N TYR A 48 0.54 5.61 -11.14
CA TYR A 48 1.29 4.64 -10.33
C TYR A 48 0.87 3.21 -10.70
N LYS A 49 1.83 2.30 -10.79
CA LYS A 49 1.56 0.86 -10.83
C LYS A 49 1.79 0.25 -9.46
N ILE A 50 0.80 -0.47 -8.97
CA ILE A 50 0.75 -0.99 -7.60
C ILE A 50 0.54 -2.50 -7.67
N GLN A 51 1.27 -3.23 -6.85
CA GLN A 51 1.14 -4.68 -6.71
C GLN A 51 0.55 -5.06 -5.35
N ILE A 52 -0.39 -5.99 -5.36
CA ILE A 52 -0.94 -6.59 -4.14
C ILE A 52 0.08 -7.57 -3.59
N THR A 53 0.51 -7.36 -2.34
CA THR A 53 1.51 -8.21 -1.67
C THR A 53 0.90 -9.19 -0.68
N GLY A 54 -0.25 -8.86 -0.11
CA GLY A 54 -0.93 -9.72 0.85
C GLY A 54 -2.07 -9.00 1.55
N GLY A 55 -2.56 -9.60 2.61
CA GLY A 55 -3.65 -9.02 3.38
C GLY A 55 -3.99 -9.84 4.60
N THR A 56 -4.98 -9.36 5.35
CA THR A 56 -5.46 -9.97 6.57
C THR A 56 -6.98 -9.91 6.62
N ASP A 57 -7.58 -10.99 7.06
CA ASP A 57 -9.02 -11.14 7.27
C ASP A 57 -9.50 -10.38 8.53
N LYS A 58 -10.82 -10.24 8.66
CA LYS A 58 -11.49 -9.66 9.84
C LYS A 58 -11.09 -10.32 11.17
N ASP A 59 -10.77 -11.62 11.15
CA ASP A 59 -10.37 -12.37 12.33
C ASP A 59 -8.84 -12.47 12.48
N GLY A 60 -8.07 -11.74 11.68
CA GLY A 60 -6.62 -11.67 11.77
C GLY A 60 -5.86 -12.78 11.05
N PHE A 61 -6.53 -13.63 10.26
CA PHE A 61 -5.84 -14.66 9.49
C PHE A 61 -5.17 -14.06 8.26
N PRO A 62 -3.86 -14.32 8.07
CA PRO A 62 -3.12 -13.78 6.93
C PRO A 62 -3.45 -14.52 5.64
N MET A 63 -3.44 -13.78 4.54
CA MET A 63 -3.52 -14.34 3.19
C MET A 63 -2.16 -14.91 2.78
N ARG A 64 -2.19 -16.01 2.02
CA ARG A 64 -0.99 -16.62 1.44
C ARG A 64 -1.15 -16.83 -0.06
N PRO A 65 -0.09 -16.57 -0.85
CA PRO A 65 -0.12 -16.80 -2.30
C PRO A 65 -0.21 -18.28 -2.67
N ASP A 66 0.31 -19.17 -1.81
CA ASP A 66 0.35 -20.63 -2.04
C ASP A 66 -1.01 -21.30 -1.93
N ILE A 67 -1.98 -20.66 -1.26
CA ILE A 67 -3.31 -21.21 -1.02
C ILE A 67 -4.28 -20.59 -2.02
N HIS A 68 -4.83 -21.43 -2.91
CA HIS A 68 -5.78 -20.97 -3.91
C HIS A 68 -7.17 -20.77 -3.29
N GLY A 69 -7.86 -19.74 -3.78
CA GLY A 69 -9.23 -19.44 -3.40
C GLY A 69 -9.38 -18.30 -2.41
N GLY A 70 -10.63 -18.01 -2.05
CA GLY A 70 -11.00 -16.95 -1.12
C GLY A 70 -11.44 -17.45 0.26
N VAL A 71 -11.22 -18.72 0.57
CA VAL A 71 -11.71 -19.34 1.80
C VAL A 71 -10.60 -19.57 2.81
N ARG A 72 -10.98 -19.76 4.07
CA ARG A 72 -10.05 -20.14 5.15
C ARG A 72 -9.82 -21.63 5.11
N THR A 73 -8.56 -22.04 5.18
CA THR A 73 -8.17 -23.46 5.16
C THR A 73 -7.12 -23.74 6.22
N LYS A 74 -7.24 -24.90 6.88
CA LYS A 74 -6.22 -25.40 7.79
C LYS A 74 -5.13 -26.11 7.00
N VAL A 75 -3.92 -25.54 6.98
CA VAL A 75 -2.79 -26.03 6.22
C VAL A 75 -1.59 -26.27 7.15
N ILE A 76 -0.82 -27.31 6.85
CA ILE A 76 0.46 -27.55 7.54
C ILE A 76 1.50 -26.62 6.93
N VAL A 77 2.09 -25.78 7.76
CA VAL A 77 3.09 -24.79 7.36
C VAL A 77 4.38 -24.98 8.12
N SER A 78 5.49 -24.74 7.44
CA SER A 78 6.85 -24.79 8.01
C SER A 78 7.39 -23.40 8.32
N SER A 79 7.00 -22.37 7.53
CA SER A 79 7.44 -20.99 7.73
C SER A 79 6.59 -20.02 6.88
N GLY A 80 6.81 -18.72 7.04
CA GLY A 80 6.19 -17.66 6.25
C GLY A 80 5.07 -16.92 7.00
N PRO A 81 4.22 -16.16 6.27
CA PRO A 81 3.13 -15.42 6.90
C PRO A 81 2.22 -16.34 7.72
N GLY A 82 1.96 -15.94 8.97
CA GLY A 82 1.10 -16.70 9.90
C GLY A 82 1.81 -17.74 10.75
N PHE A 83 3.07 -18.07 10.48
CA PHE A 83 3.84 -19.00 11.30
C PHE A 83 5.34 -18.75 11.27
N LYS A 84 5.94 -18.59 12.46
CA LYS A 84 7.38 -18.54 12.64
C LYS A 84 7.82 -19.75 13.49
N PRO A 85 8.59 -20.70 12.95
CA PRO A 85 9.05 -21.86 13.72
C PRO A 85 10.03 -21.44 14.80
N LYS A 86 9.93 -22.03 15.99
CA LYS A 86 10.90 -21.84 17.09
C LYS A 86 12.12 -22.74 16.93
N ARG A 87 11.97 -23.87 16.26
CA ARG A 87 13.03 -24.86 16.03
C ARG A 87 13.11 -25.18 14.53
N LYS A 88 14.31 -25.54 14.06
CA LYS A 88 14.51 -25.99 12.69
C LYS A 88 13.67 -27.24 12.41
N GLY A 89 12.87 -27.24 11.34
CA GLY A 89 12.00 -28.34 10.96
C GLY A 89 10.64 -28.39 11.66
N GLU A 90 10.32 -27.44 12.54
CA GLU A 90 9.00 -27.37 13.18
C GLU A 90 7.92 -27.09 12.12
N ARG A 91 6.85 -27.88 12.15
CA ARG A 91 5.66 -27.70 11.32
C ARG A 91 4.43 -27.65 12.20
N ARG A 92 3.49 -26.77 11.86
CA ARG A 92 2.20 -26.70 12.56
C ARG A 92 1.06 -26.56 11.58
N ARG A 93 -0.09 -27.10 11.96
CA ARG A 93 -1.34 -26.85 11.26
C ARG A 93 -1.90 -25.51 11.72
N LYS A 94 -1.99 -24.55 10.78
CA LYS A 94 -2.51 -23.22 11.01
C LYS A 94 -3.70 -22.93 10.11
N MET A 95 -4.63 -22.11 10.60
CA MET A 95 -5.68 -21.53 9.79
C MET A 95 -5.10 -20.36 9.01
N LEU A 96 -5.25 -20.38 7.71
CA LEU A 96 -4.76 -19.35 6.80
C LEU A 96 -5.84 -19.04 5.76
N ARG A 97 -5.73 -17.87 5.14
CA ARG A 97 -6.62 -17.43 4.09
C ARG A 97 -5.99 -17.63 2.71
N GLY A 98 -6.84 -17.88 1.71
CA GLY A 98 -6.41 -18.02 0.33
C GLY A 98 -5.92 -16.72 -0.30
N ASN A 99 -5.49 -16.78 -1.54
CA ASN A 99 -4.86 -15.69 -2.27
C ASN A 99 -5.83 -14.70 -2.93
N ILE A 100 -7.14 -14.99 -2.93
CA ILE A 100 -8.16 -14.15 -3.56
C ILE A 100 -8.76 -13.19 -2.53
N ILE A 101 -8.84 -11.91 -2.90
CA ILE A 101 -9.49 -10.88 -2.09
C ILE A 101 -11.01 -11.07 -2.15
N THR A 102 -11.62 -11.19 -0.99
CA THR A 102 -13.07 -11.27 -0.79
C THR A 102 -13.55 -10.14 0.11
N GLU A 103 -14.84 -9.98 0.28
CA GLU A 103 -15.43 -8.95 1.15
C GLU A 103 -15.05 -9.08 2.63
N GLU A 104 -14.64 -10.27 3.06
CA GLU A 104 -14.23 -10.53 4.45
C GLU A 104 -12.82 -10.06 4.78
N ILE A 105 -12.03 -9.67 3.78
CA ILE A 105 -10.70 -9.08 3.99
C ILE A 105 -10.87 -7.67 4.55
N VAL A 106 -10.10 -7.33 5.55
CA VAL A 106 -10.11 -6.00 6.16
C VAL A 106 -8.90 -5.19 5.76
N GLN A 107 -7.72 -5.80 5.77
CA GLN A 107 -6.49 -5.12 5.41
C GLN A 107 -5.88 -5.73 4.16
N ILE A 108 -5.48 -4.86 3.23
CA ILE A 108 -4.76 -5.22 2.02
C ILE A 108 -3.43 -4.48 2.01
N ASN A 109 -2.35 -5.23 1.82
CA ASN A 109 -1.01 -4.66 1.71
C ASN A 109 -0.64 -4.57 0.23
N MET A 110 -0.15 -3.41 -0.16
CA MET A 110 0.26 -3.12 -1.53
C MET A 110 1.63 -2.46 -1.54
N LYS A 111 2.37 -2.62 -2.64
CA LYS A 111 3.61 -1.90 -2.87
C LYS A 111 3.57 -1.17 -4.20
N ILE A 112 4.22 -0.03 -4.27
CA ILE A 112 4.42 0.72 -5.49
C ILE A 112 5.53 0.03 -6.29
N LEU A 113 5.26 -0.28 -7.58
CA LEU A 113 6.25 -0.80 -8.52
C LEU A 113 6.85 0.31 -9.36
N GLU A 114 6.00 1.15 -9.92
CA GLU A 114 6.40 2.24 -10.81
C GLU A 114 5.72 3.53 -10.40
N LYS A 115 6.47 4.62 -10.42
CA LYS A 115 6.00 5.98 -10.23
C LYS A 115 5.94 6.71 -11.58
N PRO A 116 4.97 7.59 -11.80
CA PRO A 116 4.97 8.41 -13.01
C PRO A 116 6.18 9.35 -13.02
N LYS A 117 7.04 9.23 -14.01
CA LYS A 117 8.25 10.05 -14.17
C LYS A 117 7.99 11.56 -14.36
N VAL A 118 6.73 11.98 -14.42
CA VAL A 118 6.35 13.33 -14.84
C VAL A 118 6.26 14.36 -13.70
N LYS A 119 6.11 13.91 -12.43
CA LYS A 119 5.94 14.87 -11.32
C LYS A 119 7.24 15.45 -10.76
N GLU A 120 8.34 14.70 -10.78
CA GLU A 120 9.63 15.24 -10.29
C GLU A 120 10.20 16.38 -11.16
N LYS A 121 9.86 16.42 -12.46
CA LYS A 121 10.28 17.53 -13.35
C LYS A 121 9.45 18.80 -13.17
N LYS A 122 8.20 18.70 -12.64
CA LYS A 122 7.38 19.92 -12.39
C LYS A 122 7.72 20.57 -11.06
N GLU A 123 7.94 19.78 -10.01
CA GLU A 123 8.36 20.35 -8.71
C GLU A 123 9.76 20.98 -8.77
N LYS A 124 10.71 20.33 -9.46
CA LYS A 124 12.04 20.94 -9.70
C LYS A 124 12.01 22.17 -10.64
N LYS A 125 11.03 22.25 -11.55
CA LYS A 125 10.88 23.42 -12.42
C LYS A 125 10.15 24.57 -11.75
N GLU A 126 9.28 24.32 -10.77
CA GLU A 126 8.64 25.37 -9.97
C GLU A 126 9.57 25.92 -8.89
N GLU A 127 10.50 25.09 -8.40
CA GLU A 127 11.52 25.54 -7.44
C GLU A 127 12.68 26.33 -8.12
N GLU A 128 13.00 26.01 -9.38
CA GLU A 128 13.97 26.79 -10.20
C GLU A 128 13.36 28.04 -10.85
N ALA A 129 12.05 28.17 -10.91
CA ALA A 129 11.36 29.29 -11.57
C ALA A 129 10.89 30.40 -10.60
N LYS A 130 11.30 30.40 -9.34
CA LYS A 130 11.13 31.56 -8.46
C LYS A 130 12.31 32.50 -8.61
N PRO A 131 12.16 33.70 -9.21
CA PRO A 131 13.22 34.69 -9.27
C PRO A 131 13.61 35.16 -7.86
N PRO A 132 14.89 35.46 -7.60
CA PRO A 132 15.37 35.90 -6.28
C PRO A 132 15.12 37.40 -6.00
N GLU A 133 13.91 37.89 -6.20
CA GLU A 133 13.55 39.27 -6.04
C GLU A 133 12.39 39.53 -5.06
N GLU A 134 12.50 38.97 -3.83
CA GLU A 134 11.59 39.40 -2.75
C GLU A 134 12.21 39.26 -1.35
N LYS A 135 13.52 39.54 -1.22
CA LYS A 135 14.19 39.61 0.08
C LYS A 135 14.87 40.94 0.41
N GLU A 136 14.67 41.99 -0.37
CA GLU A 136 15.30 43.32 -0.10
C GLU A 136 14.33 44.48 0.17
N SER A 137 13.13 44.22 0.68
CA SER A 137 12.24 45.34 1.04
C SER A 137 11.66 45.27 2.46
N LYS A 138 12.37 44.65 3.40
CA LYS A 138 11.97 44.64 4.83
C LYS A 138 13.08 45.01 5.83
N SER A 139 14.11 45.73 5.42
CA SER A 139 15.15 46.20 6.34
C SER A 139 15.46 47.72 6.30
N GLU A 140 14.55 48.54 5.75
CA GLU A 140 14.68 50.00 5.89
C GLU A 140 13.35 50.58 6.37
N GLY A 141 13.17 50.63 7.67
CA GLY A 141 11.96 51.26 8.24
C GLY A 141 11.89 51.31 9.76
N GLU A 142 13.00 51.18 10.47
CA GLU A 142 12.96 51.37 11.94
C GLU A 142 14.24 51.96 12.49
N GLU A 143 14.55 53.18 12.01
CA GLU A 143 15.39 54.15 12.73
C GLU A 143 14.99 55.58 12.32
N ALA A 144 14.02 56.17 13.00
CA ALA A 144 13.86 57.60 13.21
C ALA A 144 12.58 57.90 13.98
N LYS A 145 12.60 57.89 15.32
CA LYS A 145 12.11 58.91 16.25
C LYS A 145 12.11 58.43 17.69
#